data_f724933e8f629878390a4d605986aab7
#
_entry.id   f724933e8f629878390a4d605986aab7
#
_cell.length_a   1.000
_cell.length_b   1.000
_cell.length_c   1.000
_cell.angle_alpha   90.00
_cell.angle_beta   90.00
_cell.angle_gamma   90.00
#
_symmetry.space_group_name_H-M   'P 1'
#
loop_
_entity.id
_entity.type
_entity.pdbx_description
1 polymer ?
#
loop_
_entity_poly.entity_id
_entity_poly.type
_entity_poly.pdbx_seq_one_letter_code
_entity_poly.pdbx_strand_id
1 'polypeptide(L)'
;MGEARVPSYRALAPELTWHVSSISKTLTPALRVGFAVAPEGRSADLRRAAEHSYFGLAQPLAEVTRILLSDPRTRQLAADVRAEMAKYVRVAVNALGGFDLVWDDPVPFLWLRLPGGWRAAAFTRAAEAQGVQLRSADEFALRDGLAPHAVRIALNGQVPLPVFEAAMQ
;
A
#
# COMPACT_ATOMS: atom_id res chain seq x y z
N MET A 1 5.33 -9.84 23.86
CA MET A 1 5.00 -11.06 23.08
C MET A 1 4.76 -10.58 21.65
N GLY A 2 5.65 -10.89 20.70
CA GLY A 2 5.44 -10.53 19.31
C GLY A 2 4.27 -11.34 18.76
N GLU A 3 3.29 -10.68 18.16
CA GLU A 3 2.23 -11.35 17.46
C GLU A 3 2.85 -12.28 16.40
N ALA A 4 2.44 -13.54 16.40
CA ALA A 4 2.85 -14.51 15.42
C ALA A 4 2.35 -14.03 14.06
N ARG A 5 3.26 -13.52 13.23
CA ARG A 5 2.93 -13.11 11.86
C ARG A 5 2.36 -14.31 11.12
N VAL A 6 1.17 -14.15 10.56
CA VAL A 6 0.60 -15.14 9.65
C VAL A 6 1.61 -15.38 8.52
N PRO A 7 2.00 -16.64 8.25
CA PRO A 7 2.95 -16.93 7.19
C PRO A 7 2.38 -16.51 5.84
N SER A 8 3.25 -16.01 4.95
CA SER A 8 2.83 -15.65 3.60
C SER A 8 2.44 -16.89 2.80
N TYR A 9 1.56 -16.73 1.80
CA TYR A 9 1.24 -17.82 0.88
C TYR A 9 2.49 -18.44 0.23
N ARG A 10 3.52 -17.61 -0.05
CA ARG A 10 4.79 -18.12 -0.55
C ARG A 10 5.52 -19.02 0.42
N ALA A 11 5.38 -18.79 1.71
CA ALA A 11 5.97 -19.68 2.72
C ALA A 11 5.17 -20.99 2.90
N LEU A 12 3.86 -20.95 2.60
CA LEU A 12 2.97 -22.10 2.73
C LEU A 12 2.93 -22.98 1.48
N ALA A 13 2.99 -22.39 0.29
CA ALA A 13 2.87 -23.06 -0.99
C ALA A 13 3.78 -22.40 -2.05
N PRO A 14 5.10 -22.55 -1.94
CA PRO A 14 6.07 -21.89 -2.82
C PRO A 14 5.92 -22.28 -4.30
N GLU A 15 5.46 -23.50 -4.57
CA GLU A 15 5.23 -24.05 -5.91
C GLU A 15 3.98 -23.49 -6.61
N LEU A 16 3.05 -22.89 -5.86
CA LEU A 16 1.80 -22.31 -6.39
C LEU A 16 1.78 -20.80 -6.37
N THR A 17 2.66 -20.17 -5.59
CA THR A 17 2.53 -18.74 -5.26
C THR A 17 3.41 -17.85 -6.12
N TRP A 18 2.78 -16.94 -6.86
CA TRP A 18 3.41 -15.75 -7.41
C TRP A 18 3.49 -14.69 -6.33
N HIS A 19 4.68 -14.23 -6.00
CA HIS A 19 4.88 -13.17 -5.02
C HIS A 19 5.24 -11.86 -5.73
N VAL A 20 4.43 -10.83 -5.51
CA VAL A 20 4.69 -9.47 -6.03
C VAL A 20 4.88 -8.54 -4.85
N SER A 21 5.94 -7.75 -4.89
CA SER A 21 6.26 -6.80 -3.82
C SER A 21 6.95 -5.56 -4.37
N SER A 22 7.11 -4.54 -3.55
CA SER A 22 7.88 -3.34 -3.90
C SER A 22 8.47 -2.70 -2.64
N ILE A 23 9.49 -1.87 -2.84
CA ILE A 23 10.07 -1.04 -1.78
C ILE A 23 9.28 0.26 -1.55
N SER A 24 8.30 0.55 -2.39
CA SER A 24 7.59 1.83 -2.39
C SER A 24 6.83 2.13 -1.11
N LYS A 25 6.39 1.11 -0.38
CA LYS A 25 5.61 1.27 0.87
C LYS A 25 6.40 0.89 2.12
N THR A 26 7.58 0.31 1.94
CA THR A 26 8.43 -0.14 3.05
C THR A 26 9.65 0.74 3.28
N LEU A 27 10.16 1.39 2.23
CA LEU A 27 11.35 2.23 2.28
C LEU A 27 11.09 3.58 1.63
N THR A 28 10.94 3.59 0.30
CA THR A 28 10.75 4.83 -0.46
C THR A 28 10.01 4.57 -1.78
N PRO A 29 9.07 5.43 -2.16
CA PRO A 29 8.44 5.37 -3.47
C PRO A 29 9.32 5.94 -4.59
N ALA A 30 10.41 6.65 -4.26
CA ALA A 30 11.22 7.40 -5.22
C ALA A 30 11.89 6.50 -6.29
N LEU A 31 12.29 5.28 -5.92
CA LEU A 31 12.98 4.39 -6.85
C LEU A 31 12.05 3.68 -7.84
N ARG A 32 10.74 3.62 -7.57
CA ARG A 32 9.75 2.99 -8.46
C ARG A 32 10.08 1.54 -8.84
N VAL A 33 10.69 0.80 -7.92
CA VAL A 33 11.11 -0.60 -8.14
C VAL A 33 10.14 -1.56 -7.49
N GLY A 34 9.73 -2.56 -8.26
CA GLY A 34 8.96 -3.71 -7.80
C GLY A 34 9.69 -5.02 -8.07
N PHE A 35 9.26 -6.07 -7.40
CA PHE A 35 9.80 -7.41 -7.49
C PHE A 35 8.70 -8.39 -7.80
N ALA A 36 8.98 -9.34 -8.67
CA ALA A 36 8.14 -10.50 -8.87
C ALA A 36 8.98 -11.77 -8.64
N VAL A 37 8.45 -12.70 -7.87
CA VAL A 37 9.06 -14.01 -7.65
C VAL A 37 8.07 -15.08 -8.14
N ALA A 38 8.50 -15.86 -9.12
CA ALA A 38 7.71 -16.94 -9.69
C ALA A 38 7.60 -18.13 -8.71
N PRO A 39 6.57 -18.95 -8.84
CA PRO A 39 6.55 -20.28 -8.23
C PRO A 39 7.79 -21.10 -8.62
N GLU A 40 8.10 -22.11 -7.82
CA GLU A 40 9.20 -23.02 -8.14
C GLU A 40 9.01 -23.66 -9.52
N GLY A 41 10.09 -23.72 -10.30
CA GLY A 41 10.04 -24.22 -11.68
C GLY A 41 9.50 -23.25 -12.74
N ARG A 42 8.89 -22.08 -12.36
CA ARG A 42 8.23 -21.13 -13.28
C ARG A 42 9.05 -19.86 -13.56
N SER A 43 10.32 -19.82 -13.19
CA SER A 43 11.18 -18.63 -13.39
C SER A 43 11.39 -18.26 -14.86
N ALA A 44 11.38 -19.26 -15.77
CA ALA A 44 11.47 -19.01 -17.21
C ALA A 44 10.24 -18.29 -17.77
N ASP A 45 9.05 -18.60 -17.25
CA ASP A 45 7.80 -17.94 -17.64
C ASP A 45 7.80 -16.47 -17.21
N LEU A 46 8.26 -16.20 -15.97
CA LEU A 46 8.39 -14.83 -15.48
C LEU A 46 9.36 -14.01 -16.33
N ARG A 47 10.52 -14.59 -16.66
CA ARG A 47 11.52 -13.93 -17.50
C ARG A 47 10.94 -13.59 -18.88
N ARG A 48 10.29 -14.55 -19.52
CA ARG A 48 9.64 -14.35 -20.83
C ARG A 48 8.58 -13.26 -20.77
N ALA A 49 7.72 -13.25 -19.75
CA ALA A 49 6.71 -12.22 -19.57
C ALA A 49 7.34 -10.84 -19.36
N ALA A 50 8.44 -10.75 -18.61
CA ALA A 50 9.16 -9.52 -18.38
C ALA A 50 9.78 -8.99 -19.69
N GLU A 51 10.45 -9.84 -20.48
CA GLU A 51 11.06 -9.50 -21.76
C GLU A 51 10.06 -8.94 -22.77
N HIS A 52 8.81 -9.45 -22.77
CA HIS A 52 7.76 -8.95 -23.63
C HIS A 52 7.05 -7.70 -23.12
N SER A 53 7.15 -7.39 -21.83
CA SER A 53 6.40 -6.30 -21.21
C SER A 53 7.20 -5.00 -21.11
N TYR A 54 8.51 -5.07 -20.99
CA TYR A 54 9.39 -3.89 -20.83
C TYR A 54 10.85 -4.24 -21.12
N PHE A 55 11.66 -3.23 -21.47
CA PHE A 55 13.07 -3.39 -21.79
C PHE A 55 14.00 -3.63 -20.59
N GLY A 56 13.44 -3.80 -19.39
CA GLY A 56 14.20 -4.02 -18.18
C GLY A 56 14.36 -2.77 -17.32
N LEU A 57 14.87 -2.99 -16.11
CA LEU A 57 15.21 -1.92 -15.18
C LEU A 57 16.56 -1.31 -15.57
N ALA A 58 16.66 0.02 -15.59
CA ALA A 58 17.92 0.70 -15.84
C ALA A 58 19.00 0.23 -14.84
N GLN A 59 20.17 -0.15 -15.33
CA GLN A 59 21.22 -0.76 -14.52
C GLN A 59 21.63 0.09 -13.30
N PRO A 60 21.79 1.43 -13.38
CA PRO A 60 22.07 2.24 -12.20
C PRO A 60 20.99 2.12 -11.11
N LEU A 61 19.73 2.05 -11.52
CA LEU A 61 18.59 1.92 -10.59
C LEU A 61 18.56 0.52 -9.94
N ALA A 62 18.87 -0.52 -10.71
CA ALA A 62 19.01 -1.87 -10.20
C ALA A 62 20.13 -1.96 -9.16
N GLU A 63 21.29 -1.33 -9.43
CA GLU A 63 22.42 -1.35 -8.52
C GLU A 63 22.17 -0.56 -7.24
N VAL A 64 21.58 0.64 -7.32
CA VAL A 64 21.15 1.41 -6.13
C VAL A 64 20.18 0.58 -5.29
N THR A 65 19.21 -0.09 -5.93
CA THR A 65 18.26 -0.95 -5.24
C THR A 65 18.94 -2.14 -4.58
N ARG A 66 19.88 -2.77 -5.27
CA ARG A 66 20.67 -3.89 -4.73
C ARG A 66 21.48 -3.47 -3.50
N ILE A 67 22.18 -2.34 -3.57
CA ILE A 67 22.94 -1.78 -2.45
C ILE A 67 22.02 -1.51 -1.27
N LEU A 68 20.90 -0.82 -1.51
CA LEU A 68 19.92 -0.49 -0.48
C LEU A 68 19.39 -1.75 0.22
N LEU A 69 19.00 -2.77 -0.53
CA LEU A 69 18.46 -4.00 0.04
C LEU A 69 19.50 -4.87 0.74
N SER A 70 20.78 -4.73 0.38
CA SER A 70 21.89 -5.46 1.01
C SER A 70 22.45 -4.78 2.25
N ASP A 71 22.14 -3.49 2.46
CA ASP A 71 22.64 -2.74 3.62
C ASP A 71 21.88 -3.19 4.90
N PRO A 72 22.60 -3.62 5.94
CA PRO A 72 21.97 -4.01 7.22
C PRO A 72 21.11 -2.92 7.84
N ARG A 73 21.43 -1.65 7.62
CA ARG A 73 20.67 -0.49 8.12
C ARG A 73 19.28 -0.39 7.51
N THR A 74 19.05 -0.98 6.35
CA THR A 74 17.75 -0.94 5.67
C THR A 74 16.62 -1.56 6.49
N ARG A 75 16.92 -2.57 7.29
CA ARG A 75 15.93 -3.17 8.21
C ARG A 75 15.46 -2.19 9.27
N GLN A 76 16.40 -1.44 9.85
CA GLN A 76 16.09 -0.41 10.83
C GLN A 76 15.29 0.72 10.18
N LEU A 77 15.73 1.21 9.03
CA LEU A 77 15.01 2.23 8.27
C LEU A 77 13.56 1.81 7.95
N ALA A 78 13.35 0.57 7.53
CA ALA A 78 12.01 0.05 7.28
C ALA A 78 11.16 -0.06 8.57
N ALA A 79 11.78 -0.31 9.72
CA ALA A 79 11.12 -0.30 11.02
C ALA A 79 10.72 1.13 11.42
N ASP A 80 11.62 2.10 11.21
CA ASP A 80 11.39 3.51 11.53
C ASP A 80 10.26 4.09 10.65
N VAL A 81 10.26 3.78 9.36
CA VAL A 81 9.17 4.17 8.43
C VAL A 81 7.83 3.60 8.90
N ARG A 82 7.79 2.33 9.33
CA ARG A 82 6.56 1.73 9.88
C ARG A 82 6.12 2.39 11.17
N ALA A 83 7.05 2.65 12.07
CA ALA A 83 6.76 3.32 13.35
C ALA A 83 6.21 4.74 13.14
N GLU A 84 6.76 5.47 12.18
CA GLU A 84 6.26 6.79 11.80
C GLU A 84 4.85 6.69 11.19
N MET A 85 4.64 5.76 10.26
CA MET A 85 3.33 5.56 9.64
C MET A 85 2.25 5.15 10.64
N ALA A 86 2.60 4.37 11.66
CA ALA A 86 1.68 3.98 12.73
C ALA A 86 1.09 5.19 13.51
N LYS A 87 1.78 6.33 13.54
CA LYS A 87 1.23 7.56 14.13
C LYS A 87 0.06 8.08 13.31
N TYR A 88 0.19 8.10 11.99
CA TYR A 88 -0.89 8.53 11.07
C TYR A 88 -2.08 7.57 11.12
N VAL A 89 -1.83 6.27 11.20
CA VAL A 89 -2.90 5.26 11.37
C VAL A 89 -3.67 5.56 12.66
N ARG A 90 -3.00 5.76 13.79
CA ARG A 90 -3.65 6.06 15.07
C ARG A 90 -4.49 7.33 15.01
N VAL A 91 -3.98 8.41 14.42
CA VAL A 91 -4.73 9.65 14.23
C VAL A 91 -6.01 9.41 13.44
N ALA A 92 -5.89 8.75 12.28
CA ALA A 92 -7.03 8.47 11.43
C ALA A 92 -8.06 7.54 12.11
N VAL A 93 -7.60 6.49 12.81
CA VAL A 93 -8.49 5.57 13.54
C VAL A 93 -9.17 6.27 14.71
N ASN A 94 -8.48 7.14 15.44
CA ASN A 94 -9.09 7.91 16.53
C ASN A 94 -10.14 8.90 16.03
N ALA A 95 -9.92 9.53 14.88
CA ALA A 95 -10.85 10.48 14.30
C ALA A 95 -12.07 9.78 13.64
N LEU A 96 -11.84 8.67 12.96
CA LEU A 96 -12.84 8.00 12.12
C LEU A 96 -13.40 6.70 12.71
N GLY A 97 -12.91 6.27 13.87
CA GLY A 97 -13.28 4.98 14.47
C GLY A 97 -14.74 4.85 14.90
N GLY A 98 -15.51 5.94 14.90
CA GLY A 98 -16.97 5.93 15.08
C GLY A 98 -17.74 5.53 13.83
N PHE A 99 -17.09 5.39 12.69
CA PHE A 99 -17.65 4.98 11.41
C PHE A 99 -17.26 3.55 11.06
N ASP A 100 -17.86 2.98 10.00
CA ASP A 100 -17.49 1.65 9.49
C ASP A 100 -16.14 1.70 8.77
N LEU A 101 -15.08 1.60 9.56
CA LEU A 101 -13.69 1.72 9.14
C LEU A 101 -12.99 0.36 9.14
N VAL A 102 -12.41 -0.01 7.99
CA VAL A 102 -11.56 -1.21 7.86
C VAL A 102 -10.11 -0.76 7.70
N TRP A 103 -9.26 -1.25 8.56
CA TRP A 103 -7.83 -0.91 8.58
C TRP A 103 -7.00 -2.06 9.15
N ASP A 104 -5.71 -2.04 8.91
CA ASP A 104 -4.74 -2.98 9.46
C ASP A 104 -3.42 -2.26 9.74
N ASP A 105 -2.83 -2.50 10.91
CA ASP A 105 -1.54 -1.94 11.28
C ASP A 105 -0.42 -2.88 10.76
N PRO A 106 0.51 -2.45 9.95
CA PRO A 106 0.97 -1.11 9.60
C PRO A 106 0.63 -0.66 8.16
N VAL A 107 -0.54 -0.99 7.66
CA VAL A 107 -0.92 -0.68 6.28
C VAL A 107 -1.27 0.80 6.14
N PRO A 108 -0.65 1.56 5.22
CA PRO A 108 -0.89 2.99 5.07
C PRO A 108 -2.17 3.31 4.28
N PHE A 109 -3.19 2.47 4.42
CA PHE A 109 -4.47 2.62 3.76
C PHE A 109 -5.59 2.20 4.69
N LEU A 110 -6.67 2.98 4.68
CA LEU A 110 -7.90 2.65 5.36
C LEU A 110 -9.06 2.63 4.35
N TRP A 111 -10.06 1.81 4.61
CA TRP A 111 -11.31 1.82 3.90
C TRP A 111 -12.39 2.33 4.80
N LEU A 112 -13.06 3.41 4.39
CA LEU A 112 -14.23 3.96 5.05
C LEU A 112 -15.46 3.58 4.24
N ARG A 113 -16.32 2.73 4.81
CA ARG A 113 -17.64 2.45 4.25
C ARG A 113 -18.56 3.62 4.57
N LEU A 114 -19.23 4.10 3.54
CA LEU A 114 -20.05 5.29 3.67
C LEU A 114 -21.46 4.89 4.18
N PRO A 115 -22.05 5.70 5.07
CA PRO A 115 -23.42 5.47 5.53
C PRO A 115 -24.42 5.61 4.39
N GLY A 116 -25.62 5.08 4.60
CA GLY A 116 -26.71 5.14 3.62
C GLY A 116 -26.97 6.57 3.12
N GLY A 117 -27.20 6.70 1.82
CA GLY A 117 -27.42 8.00 1.17
C GLY A 117 -26.19 8.63 0.52
N TRP A 118 -24.98 8.20 0.88
CA TRP A 118 -23.76 8.67 0.23
C TRP A 118 -23.30 7.74 -0.89
N ARG A 119 -23.06 8.31 -2.06
CA ARG A 119 -22.32 7.65 -3.14
C ARG A 119 -20.83 8.03 -3.05
N ALA A 120 -19.92 7.07 -3.26
CA ALA A 120 -18.49 7.27 -3.14
C ALA A 120 -17.99 8.45 -4.00
N ALA A 121 -18.45 8.57 -5.24
CA ALA A 121 -18.09 9.69 -6.13
C ALA A 121 -18.62 11.07 -5.66
N ALA A 122 -19.73 11.13 -4.96
CA ALA A 122 -20.23 12.38 -4.38
C ALA A 122 -19.41 12.77 -3.15
N PHE A 123 -19.08 11.78 -2.32
CA PHE A 123 -18.27 11.98 -1.13
C PHE A 123 -16.85 12.43 -1.48
N THR A 124 -16.21 11.80 -2.47
CA THR A 124 -14.85 12.20 -2.90
C THR A 124 -14.82 13.63 -3.44
N ARG A 125 -15.83 14.05 -4.21
CA ARG A 125 -15.92 15.46 -4.66
C ARG A 125 -16.14 16.44 -3.52
N ALA A 126 -16.96 16.08 -2.53
CA ALA A 126 -17.19 16.93 -1.37
C ALA A 126 -15.91 17.08 -0.52
N ALA A 127 -15.16 15.98 -0.33
CA ALA A 127 -13.86 16.01 0.35
C ALA A 127 -12.84 16.84 -0.42
N GLU A 128 -12.77 16.72 -1.75
CA GLU A 128 -11.87 17.48 -2.60
C GLU A 128 -12.15 18.98 -2.52
N ALA A 129 -13.41 19.37 -2.44
CA ALA A 129 -13.80 20.78 -2.23
C ALA A 129 -13.30 21.33 -0.88
N GLN A 130 -12.98 20.46 0.08
CA GLN A 130 -12.35 20.81 1.37
C GLN A 130 -10.82 20.59 1.36
N GLY A 131 -10.22 20.30 0.20
CA GLY A 131 -8.79 20.10 0.05
C GLY A 131 -8.30 18.67 0.39
N VAL A 132 -9.21 17.72 0.60
CA VAL A 132 -8.88 16.32 0.93
C VAL A 132 -9.10 15.42 -0.27
N GLN A 133 -8.03 14.81 -0.78
CA GLN A 133 -8.12 13.88 -1.91
C GLN A 133 -8.30 12.43 -1.42
N LEU A 134 -9.41 11.83 -1.83
CA LEU A 134 -9.76 10.44 -1.54
C LEU A 134 -9.92 9.66 -2.85
N ARG A 135 -9.87 8.33 -2.76
CA ARG A 135 -10.15 7.43 -3.89
C ARG A 135 -11.45 6.68 -3.65
N SER A 136 -12.34 6.72 -4.65
CA SER A 136 -13.56 5.92 -4.64
C SER A 136 -13.24 4.43 -4.75
N ALA A 137 -14.04 3.58 -4.10
CA ALA A 137 -13.93 2.13 -4.23
C ALA A 137 -14.09 1.65 -5.68
N ASP A 138 -14.83 2.38 -6.50
CA ASP A 138 -15.03 2.07 -7.92
C ASP A 138 -13.71 1.97 -8.70
N GLU A 139 -12.68 2.74 -8.30
CA GLU A 139 -11.36 2.72 -8.93
C GLU A 139 -10.60 1.39 -8.71
N PHE A 140 -11.04 0.57 -7.78
CA PHE A 140 -10.43 -0.72 -7.41
C PHE A 140 -11.31 -1.92 -7.77
N ALA A 141 -12.51 -1.68 -8.27
CA ALA A 141 -13.41 -2.74 -8.69
C ALA A 141 -12.94 -3.37 -10.01
N LEU A 142 -13.20 -4.65 -10.17
CA LEU A 142 -13.06 -5.31 -11.45
C LEU A 142 -14.08 -4.74 -12.43
N ARG A 143 -13.80 -4.87 -13.72
CA ARG A 143 -14.59 -4.26 -14.81
C ARG A 143 -16.10 -4.58 -14.71
N ASP A 144 -16.43 -5.80 -14.26
CA ASP A 144 -17.79 -6.30 -14.13
C ASP A 144 -18.23 -6.45 -12.66
N GLY A 145 -17.43 -5.88 -11.72
CA GLY A 145 -17.69 -5.96 -10.30
C GLY A 145 -18.45 -4.74 -9.78
N LEU A 146 -19.35 -4.96 -8.83
CA LEU A 146 -19.97 -3.88 -8.07
C LEU A 146 -19.02 -3.45 -6.94
N ALA A 147 -18.66 -2.18 -6.95
CA ALA A 147 -17.90 -1.60 -5.84
C ALA A 147 -18.82 -1.32 -4.64
N PRO A 148 -18.36 -1.51 -3.41
CA PRO A 148 -19.06 -1.05 -2.23
C PRO A 148 -19.11 0.49 -2.20
N HIS A 149 -20.10 1.07 -1.51
CA HIS A 149 -20.11 2.50 -1.21
C HIS A 149 -19.05 2.81 -0.15
N ALA A 150 -17.80 2.90 -0.60
CA ALA A 150 -16.64 3.12 0.26
C ALA A 150 -15.61 4.02 -0.43
N VAL A 151 -14.76 4.62 0.37
CA VAL A 151 -13.60 5.37 -0.09
C VAL A 151 -12.32 4.84 0.55
N ARG A 152 -11.23 4.87 -0.21
CA ARG A 152 -9.90 4.58 0.31
C ARG A 152 -9.23 5.88 0.76
N ILE A 153 -8.79 5.89 1.99
CA ILE A 153 -7.94 6.93 2.58
C ILE A 153 -6.50 6.44 2.49
N ALA A 154 -5.63 7.20 1.83
CA ALA A 154 -4.20 6.92 1.79
C ALA A 154 -3.48 7.82 2.77
N LEU A 155 -2.72 7.22 3.69
CA LEU A 155 -1.91 7.95 4.64
C LEU A 155 -0.60 8.40 3.98
N ASN A 156 -0.30 9.69 4.06
CA ASN A 156 0.91 10.26 3.47
C ASN A 156 1.80 10.84 4.57
N GLY A 157 2.84 10.12 4.96
CA GLY A 157 3.82 10.54 5.95
C GLY A 157 4.68 11.75 5.54
N GLN A 158 4.53 12.28 4.33
CA GLN A 158 5.17 13.53 3.90
C GLN A 158 4.34 14.78 4.30
N VAL A 159 3.08 14.59 4.64
CA VAL A 159 2.24 15.66 5.19
C VAL A 159 2.57 15.78 6.68
N PRO A 160 2.89 16.99 7.21
CA PRO A 160 3.12 17.15 8.64
C PRO A 160 1.94 16.67 9.48
N LEU A 161 2.22 15.94 10.56
CA LEU A 161 1.18 15.31 11.38
C LEU A 161 0.07 16.27 11.83
N PRO A 162 0.35 17.52 12.28
CA PRO A 162 -0.71 18.47 12.64
C PRO A 162 -1.64 18.85 11.48
N VAL A 163 -1.08 18.91 10.25
CA VAL A 163 -1.88 19.21 9.04
C VAL A 163 -2.78 18.02 8.72
N PHE A 164 -2.24 16.79 8.87
CA PHE A 164 -3.00 15.57 8.69
C PHE A 164 -4.12 15.44 9.75
N GLU A 165 -3.83 15.75 11.01
CA GLU A 165 -4.83 15.78 12.10
C GLU A 165 -5.98 16.72 11.79
N ALA A 166 -5.66 17.95 11.33
CA ALA A 166 -6.69 18.92 10.93
C ALA A 166 -7.55 18.44 9.76
N ALA A 167 -6.99 17.68 8.83
CA ALA A 167 -7.74 17.11 7.70
C ALA A 167 -8.65 15.95 8.07
N MET A 168 -8.50 15.37 9.28
CA MET A 168 -9.32 14.29 9.80
C MET A 168 -10.52 14.78 10.62
N GLN A 169 -10.60 16.05 10.93
CA GLN A 169 -11.71 16.69 11.66
C GLN A 169 -12.82 17.14 10.70
#